data_c62f22358b521c1d6f27dbbadcbc9522
#
_entry.id   c62f22358b521c1d6f27dbbadcbc9522
#
_cell.length_a   1.000
_cell.length_b   1.000
_cell.length_c   1.000
_cell.angle_alpha   90.00
_cell.angle_beta   90.00
_cell.angle_gamma   90.00
#
_symmetry.space_group_name_H-M   'P 1'
#
loop_
_entity.id
_entity.type
_entity.pdbx_description
1 polymer ?
#
loop_
_entity_poly.entity_id
_entity_poly.type
_entity_poly.pdbx_seq_one_letter_code
_entity_poly.pdbx_strand_id
1 'polypeptide(L)'
;MLKIDAFNHVLPDRFLKALPGGSRYVPSKQGGENDRLALHDLDTRFRIMDRFDGYVQIICMAEPPVEDVGDGTTANELAKIANDSMAELVAKYPDRFIAAAACLPMNDMDAALTEMDRAVRDLKFKGVQISSTILDKPLDSPEFDPFFAKMNEYSLPILIHPRHRRSGGRAYAPYEEPGQAMRSAEILGGWPFNWAYETTLAMGSLVMGGVLNKYRNLKILTHHLGGLTPYQAIRVKRVELALNAEERTRAGREKSIYEWYQMLYGDTALWGNTPALECGLKFFGPDHVIFATDMPFGLRGGEGFIRNAIQSIEETDMTAETRGKIYELNARKLFCIPI
;
A
#
# COMPACT_ATOMS: atom_id res chain seq x y z
N MET A 1 20.69 -9.15 10.34
CA MET A 1 19.79 -8.00 10.27
C MET A 1 18.44 -8.52 9.78
N LEU A 2 17.39 -8.22 10.50
CA LEU A 2 16.03 -8.57 10.10
C LEU A 2 15.60 -7.71 8.91
N LYS A 3 14.87 -8.30 7.97
CA LYS A 3 14.29 -7.62 6.80
C LYS A 3 12.77 -7.68 6.93
N ILE A 4 12.16 -6.60 7.43
CA ILE A 4 10.72 -6.52 7.65
C ILE A 4 10.05 -6.00 6.39
N ASP A 5 9.46 -6.92 5.61
CA ASP A 5 8.66 -6.56 4.45
C ASP A 5 7.31 -6.02 4.89
N ALA A 6 7.15 -4.70 4.81
CA ALA A 6 6.02 -3.98 5.36
C ALA A 6 4.83 -3.83 4.39
N PHE A 7 5.02 -4.23 3.11
CA PHE A 7 3.97 -4.19 2.11
C PHE A 7 4.09 -5.37 1.15
N ASN A 8 3.34 -6.40 1.44
CA ASN A 8 3.22 -7.64 0.68
C ASN A 8 1.79 -8.17 0.83
N HIS A 9 1.40 -9.12 0.00
CA HIS A 9 -0.01 -9.45 -0.18
C HIS A 9 -0.33 -10.91 0.11
N VAL A 10 -1.50 -11.13 0.73
CA VAL A 10 -2.10 -12.45 0.94
C VAL A 10 -3.56 -12.46 0.47
N LEU A 11 -4.05 -13.63 0.08
CA LEU A 11 -5.46 -13.91 -0.17
C LEU A 11 -5.81 -15.23 0.56
N PRO A 12 -6.21 -15.18 1.84
CA PRO A 12 -6.52 -16.37 2.59
C PRO A 12 -7.64 -17.21 1.95
N ASP A 13 -7.52 -18.52 2.02
CA ASP A 13 -8.49 -19.46 1.41
C ASP A 13 -9.93 -19.21 1.84
N ARG A 14 -10.16 -18.85 3.11
CA ARG A 14 -11.51 -18.53 3.61
C ARG A 14 -12.10 -17.31 2.92
N PHE A 15 -11.26 -16.29 2.68
CA PHE A 15 -11.65 -15.10 1.96
C PHE A 15 -11.96 -15.43 0.49
N LEU A 16 -11.08 -16.17 -0.19
CA LEU A 16 -11.30 -16.59 -1.59
C LEU A 16 -12.60 -17.37 -1.77
N LYS A 17 -12.93 -18.25 -0.83
CA LYS A 17 -14.19 -19.04 -0.86
C LYS A 17 -15.43 -18.16 -0.61
N ALA A 18 -15.30 -17.08 0.13
CA ALA A 18 -16.39 -16.15 0.43
C ALA A 18 -16.63 -15.12 -0.68
N LEU A 19 -15.65 -14.90 -1.57
CA LEU A 19 -15.79 -13.94 -2.66
C LEU A 19 -16.92 -14.32 -3.63
N PRO A 20 -17.84 -13.40 -3.96
CA PRO A 20 -18.81 -13.58 -5.04
C PRO A 20 -18.09 -13.88 -6.36
N GLY A 21 -18.34 -15.06 -6.94
CA GLY A 21 -17.64 -15.53 -8.14
C GLY A 21 -16.16 -15.91 -7.91
N GLY A 22 -15.85 -16.41 -6.72
CA GLY A 22 -14.50 -16.69 -6.19
C GLY A 22 -13.51 -17.37 -7.12
N SER A 23 -13.96 -18.23 -8.05
CA SER A 23 -13.06 -18.94 -8.97
C SER A 23 -12.26 -18.01 -9.93
N ARG A 24 -12.78 -16.82 -10.23
CA ARG A 24 -12.09 -15.85 -11.11
C ARG A 24 -10.92 -15.12 -10.43
N TYR A 25 -10.91 -15.13 -9.10
CA TYR A 25 -9.86 -14.50 -8.30
C TYR A 25 -8.76 -15.48 -7.88
N VAL A 26 -9.02 -16.78 -8.01
CA VAL A 26 -8.00 -17.79 -7.70
C VAL A 26 -6.91 -17.71 -8.76
N PRO A 27 -5.67 -17.46 -8.36
CA PRO A 27 -4.54 -17.46 -9.28
C PRO A 27 -4.51 -18.81 -10.02
N SER A 28 -4.52 -18.78 -11.35
CA SER A 28 -4.48 -20.02 -12.12
C SER A 28 -3.16 -20.74 -11.88
N LYS A 29 -3.21 -22.07 -11.73
CA LYS A 29 -2.03 -22.96 -11.69
C LYS A 29 -1.29 -23.03 -13.04
N GLN A 30 -1.44 -22.04 -13.90
CA GLN A 30 -0.68 -21.97 -15.14
C GLN A 30 0.76 -21.68 -14.76
N GLY A 31 1.51 -22.77 -14.56
CA GLY A 31 2.94 -22.73 -14.27
C GLY A 31 3.68 -21.82 -15.26
N GLY A 32 4.03 -20.66 -14.81
CA GLY A 32 4.75 -19.65 -15.55
C GLY A 32 5.50 -18.75 -14.57
N GLU A 33 6.34 -17.88 -15.11
CA GLU A 33 7.16 -16.97 -14.31
C GLU A 33 6.35 -16.00 -13.42
N ASN A 34 5.04 -15.85 -13.68
CA ASN A 34 4.11 -14.98 -12.96
C ASN A 34 3.13 -15.77 -12.07
N ASP A 35 3.54 -16.90 -11.53
CA ASP A 35 2.71 -17.70 -10.64
C ASP A 35 2.43 -16.93 -9.32
N ARG A 36 1.14 -16.76 -9.00
CA ARG A 36 0.69 -16.07 -7.79
C ARG A 36 0.23 -17.03 -6.68
N LEU A 37 0.65 -18.28 -6.73
CA LEU A 37 0.26 -19.31 -5.76
C LEU A 37 0.55 -18.85 -4.31
N ALA A 38 1.66 -18.18 -4.08
CA ALA A 38 2.04 -17.70 -2.75
C ALA A 38 1.09 -16.62 -2.16
N LEU A 39 0.06 -16.17 -2.89
CA LEU A 39 -1.04 -15.39 -2.31
C LEU A 39 -1.85 -16.21 -1.29
N HIS A 40 -2.06 -17.51 -1.56
CA HIS A 40 -2.90 -18.37 -0.74
C HIS A 40 -2.23 -19.68 -0.31
N ASP A 41 -1.25 -20.19 -1.06
CA ASP A 41 -0.47 -21.40 -0.71
C ASP A 41 0.73 -21.03 0.17
N LEU A 42 0.58 -21.31 1.47
CA LEU A 42 1.60 -20.98 2.47
C LEU A 42 2.86 -21.83 2.30
N ASP A 43 2.77 -23.08 1.85
CA ASP A 43 3.96 -23.93 1.65
C ASP A 43 4.85 -23.32 0.54
N THR A 44 4.23 -22.85 -0.54
CA THR A 44 4.95 -22.12 -1.59
C THR A 44 5.53 -20.82 -1.06
N ARG A 45 4.74 -20.05 -0.29
CA ARG A 45 5.19 -18.79 0.30
C ARG A 45 6.40 -19.00 1.21
N PHE A 46 6.35 -19.95 2.12
CA PHE A 46 7.43 -20.22 3.06
C PHE A 46 8.69 -20.71 2.38
N ARG A 47 8.57 -21.60 1.38
CA ARG A 47 9.75 -22.02 0.57
C ARG A 47 10.44 -20.84 -0.14
N ILE A 48 9.68 -19.82 -0.54
CA ILE A 48 10.27 -18.59 -1.10
C ILE A 48 10.94 -17.78 0.00
N MET A 49 10.25 -17.55 1.12
CA MET A 49 10.78 -16.78 2.25
C MET A 49 12.09 -17.39 2.80
N ASP A 50 12.18 -18.73 2.88
CA ASP A 50 13.34 -19.45 3.38
C ASP A 50 14.64 -19.26 2.56
N ARG A 51 14.52 -18.65 1.37
CA ARG A 51 15.69 -18.31 0.54
C ARG A 51 16.35 -16.99 0.95
N PHE A 52 15.74 -16.25 1.89
CA PHE A 52 16.20 -14.92 2.29
C PHE A 52 16.36 -14.84 3.80
N ASP A 53 17.61 -14.83 4.25
CA ASP A 53 17.94 -14.78 5.67
C ASP A 53 17.33 -13.56 6.38
N GLY A 54 16.65 -13.80 7.50
CA GLY A 54 16.03 -12.77 8.32
C GLY A 54 14.84 -12.07 7.66
N TYR A 55 14.22 -12.66 6.64
CA TYR A 55 13.05 -12.08 5.98
C TYR A 55 11.76 -12.46 6.70
N VAL A 56 11.01 -11.44 7.12
CA VAL A 56 9.70 -11.57 7.79
C VAL A 56 8.73 -10.55 7.20
N GLN A 57 7.44 -10.75 7.42
CA GLN A 57 6.39 -9.97 6.77
C GLN A 57 5.40 -9.35 7.74
N ILE A 58 4.94 -8.13 7.41
CA ILE A 58 3.71 -7.54 7.88
C ILE A 58 2.70 -7.74 6.76
N ILE A 59 1.74 -8.63 6.95
CA ILE A 59 0.82 -9.04 5.88
C ILE A 59 -0.34 -8.07 5.70
N CYS A 60 -0.75 -7.88 4.45
CA CYS A 60 -1.98 -7.17 4.09
C CYS A 60 -2.70 -7.86 2.93
N MET A 61 -3.97 -7.49 2.70
CA MET A 61 -4.77 -8.10 1.64
C MET A 61 -4.30 -7.69 0.26
N ALA A 62 -4.39 -8.62 -0.69
CA ALA A 62 -4.29 -8.30 -2.11
C ALA A 62 -5.63 -7.78 -2.65
N GLU A 63 -5.63 -7.26 -3.89
CA GLU A 63 -6.87 -6.96 -4.61
C GLU A 63 -7.71 -8.23 -4.85
N PRO A 64 -9.05 -8.10 -4.91
CA PRO A 64 -9.82 -6.86 -4.94
C PRO A 64 -10.06 -6.28 -3.53
N PRO A 65 -10.13 -4.95 -3.38
CA PRO A 65 -10.62 -4.33 -2.15
C PRO A 65 -12.08 -4.74 -1.91
N VAL A 66 -12.45 -4.95 -0.65
CA VAL A 66 -13.78 -5.50 -0.30
C VAL A 66 -14.92 -4.60 -0.71
N GLU A 67 -14.72 -3.29 -0.69
CA GLU A 67 -15.69 -2.28 -1.13
C GLU A 67 -16.00 -2.32 -2.64
N ASP A 68 -15.18 -3.01 -3.41
CA ASP A 68 -15.40 -3.20 -4.86
C ASP A 68 -16.16 -4.48 -5.20
N VAL A 69 -16.29 -5.39 -4.23
CA VAL A 69 -16.84 -6.72 -4.45
C VAL A 69 -18.34 -6.78 -4.20
N GLY A 70 -18.84 -5.97 -3.29
CA GLY A 70 -20.25 -6.00 -2.90
C GLY A 70 -20.75 -4.71 -2.28
N ASP A 71 -22.00 -4.75 -1.81
CA ASP A 71 -22.57 -3.68 -0.99
C ASP A 71 -21.92 -3.63 0.41
N GLY A 72 -22.33 -2.66 1.23
CA GLY A 72 -21.74 -2.47 2.56
C GLY A 72 -21.85 -3.72 3.44
N THR A 73 -22.93 -4.49 3.38
CA THR A 73 -23.11 -5.72 4.16
C THR A 73 -22.11 -6.78 3.71
N THR A 74 -22.03 -7.05 2.41
CA THR A 74 -21.10 -8.02 1.82
C THR A 74 -19.64 -7.61 2.08
N ALA A 75 -19.32 -6.33 1.90
CA ALA A 75 -17.97 -5.81 2.16
C ALA A 75 -17.57 -5.98 3.63
N ASN A 76 -18.49 -5.72 4.58
CA ASN A 76 -18.26 -5.90 6.00
C ASN A 76 -17.99 -7.36 6.39
N GLU A 77 -18.78 -8.30 5.86
CA GLU A 77 -18.56 -9.72 6.07
C GLU A 77 -17.20 -10.17 5.52
N LEU A 78 -16.86 -9.75 4.30
CA LEU A 78 -15.59 -10.06 3.67
C LEU A 78 -14.39 -9.47 4.44
N ALA A 79 -14.51 -8.23 4.93
CA ALA A 79 -13.46 -7.61 5.76
C ALA A 79 -13.20 -8.41 7.03
N LYS A 80 -14.26 -8.84 7.74
CA LYS A 80 -14.12 -9.68 8.94
C LYS A 80 -13.45 -11.01 8.63
N ILE A 81 -13.86 -11.70 7.57
CA ILE A 81 -13.26 -12.98 7.14
C ILE A 81 -11.78 -12.78 6.82
N ALA A 82 -11.43 -11.71 6.10
CA ALA A 82 -10.05 -11.38 5.75
C ALA A 82 -9.21 -11.14 7.00
N ASN A 83 -9.68 -10.27 7.90
CA ASN A 83 -8.96 -9.89 9.11
C ASN A 83 -8.81 -11.08 10.08
N ASP A 84 -9.87 -11.87 10.30
CA ASP A 84 -9.77 -13.07 11.14
C ASP A 84 -8.75 -14.05 10.57
N SER A 85 -8.77 -14.26 9.25
CA SER A 85 -7.81 -15.15 8.61
C SER A 85 -6.36 -14.66 8.74
N MET A 86 -6.11 -13.35 8.56
CA MET A 86 -4.77 -12.78 8.76
C MET A 86 -4.32 -12.84 10.22
N ALA A 87 -5.23 -12.62 11.18
CA ALA A 87 -4.93 -12.76 12.60
C ALA A 87 -4.53 -14.20 12.97
N GLU A 88 -5.25 -15.20 12.43
CA GLU A 88 -4.91 -16.61 12.58
C GLU A 88 -3.53 -16.93 12.00
N LEU A 89 -3.17 -16.36 10.85
CA LEU A 89 -1.85 -16.53 10.23
C LEU A 89 -0.73 -15.95 11.11
N VAL A 90 -0.91 -14.74 11.62
CA VAL A 90 0.07 -14.09 12.52
C VAL A 90 0.23 -14.90 13.82
N ALA A 91 -0.88 -15.37 14.41
CA ALA A 91 -0.83 -16.16 15.62
C ALA A 91 -0.17 -17.54 15.42
N LYS A 92 -0.40 -18.16 14.26
CA LYS A 92 0.12 -19.50 13.96
C LYS A 92 1.58 -19.49 13.50
N TYR A 93 2.01 -18.44 12.84
CA TYR A 93 3.35 -18.34 12.24
C TYR A 93 4.06 -17.05 12.62
N PRO A 94 4.26 -16.76 13.93
CA PRO A 94 4.82 -15.48 14.41
C PRO A 94 6.26 -15.22 13.94
N ASP A 95 7.01 -16.29 13.61
CA ASP A 95 8.37 -16.18 13.08
C ASP A 95 8.39 -15.80 11.58
N ARG A 96 7.24 -15.79 10.91
CA ARG A 96 7.08 -15.45 9.50
C ARG A 96 6.28 -14.17 9.32
N PHE A 97 5.16 -14.06 10.04
CA PHE A 97 4.22 -12.96 10.00
C PHE A 97 4.21 -12.25 11.35
N ILE A 98 4.90 -11.12 11.42
CA ILE A 98 5.11 -10.41 12.70
C ILE A 98 3.97 -9.42 13.04
N ALA A 99 3.15 -9.07 12.06
CA ALA A 99 1.96 -8.23 12.21
C ALA A 99 1.08 -8.33 10.95
N ALA A 100 -0.10 -7.68 11.02
CA ALA A 100 -0.97 -7.49 9.87
C ALA A 100 -1.53 -6.06 9.83
N ALA A 101 -1.90 -5.60 8.61
CA ALA A 101 -2.68 -4.41 8.36
C ALA A 101 -4.13 -4.78 8.02
N ALA A 102 -5.10 -4.12 8.64
CA ALA A 102 -6.51 -4.44 8.50
C ALA A 102 -7.06 -4.05 7.12
N CYS A 103 -7.95 -4.89 6.61
CA CYS A 103 -8.85 -4.60 5.49
C CYS A 103 -10.16 -4.03 6.05
N LEU A 104 -10.70 -2.98 5.47
CA LEU A 104 -11.91 -2.30 5.96
C LEU A 104 -12.97 -2.14 4.87
N PRO A 105 -14.27 -2.23 5.21
CA PRO A 105 -15.36 -2.01 4.27
C PRO A 105 -15.60 -0.50 4.06
N MET A 106 -14.73 0.18 3.32
CA MET A 106 -14.71 1.63 3.18
C MET A 106 -15.94 2.21 2.44
N ASN A 107 -16.81 1.38 1.89
CA ASN A 107 -18.12 1.78 1.34
C ASN A 107 -19.22 1.91 2.40
N ASP A 108 -18.95 1.55 3.66
CA ASP A 108 -19.82 1.75 4.82
C ASP A 108 -18.96 2.24 5.99
N MET A 109 -19.01 3.55 6.27
CA MET A 109 -18.11 4.17 7.24
C MET A 109 -18.33 3.67 8.67
N ASP A 110 -19.57 3.44 9.09
CA ASP A 110 -19.88 2.94 10.43
C ASP A 110 -19.34 1.52 10.62
N ALA A 111 -19.51 0.67 9.60
CA ALA A 111 -18.93 -0.67 9.59
C ALA A 111 -17.39 -0.62 9.56
N ALA A 112 -16.80 0.29 8.77
CA ALA A 112 -15.35 0.46 8.71
C ALA A 112 -14.75 0.89 10.05
N LEU A 113 -15.36 1.82 10.76
CA LEU A 113 -14.90 2.25 12.09
C LEU A 113 -15.05 1.14 13.15
N THR A 114 -16.15 0.39 13.09
CA THR A 114 -16.38 -0.75 13.98
C THR A 114 -15.34 -1.85 13.76
N GLU A 115 -15.09 -2.20 12.51
CA GLU A 115 -14.11 -3.23 12.16
C GLU A 115 -12.68 -2.77 12.45
N MET A 116 -12.37 -1.49 12.26
CA MET A 116 -11.09 -0.91 12.65
C MET A 116 -10.84 -1.05 14.15
N ASP A 117 -11.83 -0.72 14.98
CA ASP A 117 -11.72 -0.89 16.44
C ASP A 117 -11.46 -2.35 16.80
N ARG A 118 -12.20 -3.28 16.19
CA ARG A 118 -12.01 -4.72 16.40
C ARG A 118 -10.60 -5.17 15.96
N ALA A 119 -10.19 -4.78 14.77
CA ALA A 119 -8.89 -5.19 14.22
C ALA A 119 -7.72 -4.69 15.10
N VAL A 120 -7.76 -3.44 15.55
CA VAL A 120 -6.71 -2.86 16.38
C VAL A 120 -6.74 -3.41 17.81
N ARG A 121 -7.93 -3.44 18.43
CA ARG A 121 -8.07 -3.76 19.87
C ARG A 121 -8.09 -5.26 20.15
N ASP A 122 -8.81 -6.03 19.33
CA ASP A 122 -9.00 -7.46 19.59
C ASP A 122 -8.00 -8.31 18.82
N LEU A 123 -7.83 -8.06 17.52
CA LEU A 123 -6.91 -8.81 16.66
C LEU A 123 -5.46 -8.30 16.72
N LYS A 124 -5.19 -7.17 17.39
CA LYS A 124 -3.85 -6.58 17.60
C LYS A 124 -3.13 -6.17 16.32
N PHE A 125 -3.88 -5.83 15.28
CA PHE A 125 -3.31 -5.35 14.04
C PHE A 125 -2.54 -4.03 14.24
N LYS A 126 -1.53 -3.84 13.41
CA LYS A 126 -0.56 -2.74 13.55
C LYS A 126 -0.68 -1.67 12.48
N GLY A 127 -1.70 -1.73 11.66
CA GLY A 127 -1.98 -0.77 10.60
C GLY A 127 -3.29 -1.09 9.91
N VAL A 128 -3.64 -0.27 8.93
CA VAL A 128 -4.82 -0.42 8.07
C VAL A 128 -4.40 -0.21 6.63
N GLN A 129 -4.90 -1.04 5.71
CA GLN A 129 -4.74 -0.82 4.29
C GLN A 129 -6.01 -0.22 3.70
N ILE A 130 -5.87 0.81 2.87
CA ILE A 130 -6.93 1.38 2.04
C ILE A 130 -6.46 1.56 0.60
N SER A 131 -7.39 1.72 -0.32
CA SER A 131 -7.09 2.03 -1.72
C SER A 131 -6.75 3.51 -1.95
N SER A 132 -6.02 3.82 -3.02
CA SER A 132 -5.67 5.19 -3.44
C SER A 132 -6.90 6.08 -3.73
N THR A 133 -8.01 5.43 -4.09
CA THR A 133 -9.36 6.02 -4.17
C THR A 133 -10.35 5.00 -3.66
N ILE A 134 -11.46 5.44 -3.08
CA ILE A 134 -12.51 4.57 -2.57
C ILE A 134 -13.77 4.80 -3.41
N LEU A 135 -14.17 3.78 -4.18
CA LEU A 135 -15.27 3.90 -5.15
C LEU A 135 -15.10 5.13 -6.08
N ASP A 136 -13.86 5.32 -6.57
CA ASP A 136 -13.41 6.45 -7.41
C ASP A 136 -13.44 7.84 -6.75
N LYS A 137 -13.76 7.94 -5.46
CA LYS A 137 -13.66 9.18 -4.69
C LYS A 137 -12.26 9.40 -4.16
N PRO A 138 -11.71 10.62 -4.23
CA PRO A 138 -10.40 10.93 -3.68
C PRO A 138 -10.41 10.85 -2.14
N LEU A 139 -9.24 10.61 -1.54
CA LEU A 139 -9.11 10.37 -0.11
C LEU A 139 -9.45 11.58 0.78
N ASP A 140 -9.44 12.80 0.22
CA ASP A 140 -9.85 14.03 0.92
C ASP A 140 -11.36 14.29 0.85
N SER A 141 -12.16 13.35 0.34
CA SER A 141 -13.62 13.45 0.37
C SER A 141 -14.13 13.49 1.81
N PRO A 142 -15.06 14.42 2.15
CA PRO A 142 -15.48 14.64 3.54
C PRO A 142 -16.04 13.42 4.26
N GLU A 143 -16.57 12.46 3.53
CA GLU A 143 -17.11 11.21 4.07
C GLU A 143 -16.05 10.31 4.72
N PHE A 144 -14.77 10.47 4.35
CA PHE A 144 -13.65 9.74 4.95
C PHE A 144 -13.04 10.42 6.18
N ASP A 145 -13.54 11.59 6.52
CA ASP A 145 -13.06 12.37 7.68
C ASP A 145 -13.13 11.58 9.01
N PRO A 146 -14.21 10.82 9.33
CA PRO A 146 -14.26 9.99 10.53
C PRO A 146 -13.16 8.90 10.57
N PHE A 147 -12.82 8.32 9.41
CA PHE A 147 -11.74 7.35 9.30
C PHE A 147 -10.38 7.98 9.67
N PHE A 148 -10.06 9.14 9.11
CA PHE A 148 -8.80 9.81 9.44
C PHE A 148 -8.74 10.29 10.88
N ALA A 149 -9.85 10.79 11.44
CA ALA A 149 -9.96 11.14 12.86
C ALA A 149 -9.60 9.94 13.74
N LYS A 150 -10.17 8.78 13.46
CA LYS A 150 -9.93 7.55 14.23
C LYS A 150 -8.49 7.04 14.08
N MET A 151 -7.93 7.06 12.87
CA MET A 151 -6.53 6.69 12.65
C MET A 151 -5.54 7.66 13.32
N ASN A 152 -5.89 8.94 13.40
CA ASN A 152 -5.11 9.94 14.13
C ASN A 152 -5.08 9.65 15.65
N GLU A 153 -6.17 9.11 16.23
CA GLU A 153 -6.22 8.66 17.63
C GLU A 153 -5.33 7.44 17.85
N TYR A 154 -5.40 6.44 16.97
CA TYR A 154 -4.58 5.22 17.05
C TYR A 154 -3.11 5.47 16.79
N SER A 155 -2.77 6.46 16.00
CA SER A 155 -1.38 6.74 15.56
C SER A 155 -0.67 5.50 14.97
N LEU A 156 -1.45 4.65 14.29
CA LEU A 156 -0.98 3.51 13.51
C LEU A 156 -0.90 3.88 12.01
N PRO A 157 -0.11 3.17 11.21
CA PRO A 157 0.02 3.49 9.80
C PRO A 157 -1.21 3.14 8.97
N ILE A 158 -1.48 4.00 8.01
CA ILE A 158 -2.37 3.75 6.88
C ILE A 158 -1.49 3.38 5.69
N LEU A 159 -1.67 2.18 5.16
CA LEU A 159 -1.01 1.70 3.95
C LEU A 159 -1.91 2.04 2.75
N ILE A 160 -1.41 2.80 1.80
CA ILE A 160 -2.18 3.19 0.62
C ILE A 160 -1.76 2.31 -0.55
N HIS A 161 -2.68 1.43 -0.99
CA HIS A 161 -2.51 0.60 -2.17
C HIS A 161 -3.07 1.32 -3.40
N PRO A 162 -2.31 1.46 -4.49
CA PRO A 162 -2.83 2.00 -5.74
C PRO A 162 -3.89 1.05 -6.33
N ARG A 163 -4.90 1.60 -7.00
CA ARG A 163 -5.93 0.81 -7.66
C ARG A 163 -6.28 1.33 -9.04
N HIS A 164 -6.91 0.48 -9.83
CA HIS A 164 -7.53 0.91 -11.07
C HIS A 164 -8.87 1.60 -10.78
N ARG A 165 -9.11 2.77 -11.35
CA ARG A 165 -10.40 3.46 -11.23
C ARG A 165 -11.50 2.68 -11.94
N ARG A 166 -12.67 2.53 -11.29
CA ARG A 166 -13.84 1.82 -11.84
C ARG A 166 -14.51 2.59 -12.97
N SER A 167 -14.62 3.91 -12.82
CA SER A 167 -15.32 4.82 -13.74
C SER A 167 -14.58 5.05 -15.05
N GLY A 168 -13.97 3.98 -15.62
CA GLY A 168 -13.35 4.14 -16.93
C GLY A 168 -12.42 5.35 -16.98
N GLY A 169 -11.80 5.68 -15.85
CA GLY A 169 -10.64 6.55 -15.76
C GLY A 169 -9.52 5.97 -16.60
N ARG A 170 -9.92 5.55 -17.78
CA ARG A 170 -9.13 5.29 -18.94
C ARG A 170 -8.57 6.66 -19.32
N ALA A 171 -7.54 7.10 -18.58
CA ALA A 171 -6.77 8.26 -19.01
C ALA A 171 -6.30 8.10 -20.47
N TYR A 172 -6.51 6.92 -21.03
CA TYR A 172 -6.10 6.52 -22.38
C TYR A 172 -7.09 5.57 -23.07
N ALA A 173 -8.40 5.78 -22.97
CA ALA A 173 -9.35 5.14 -23.89
C ALA A 173 -10.09 6.20 -24.71
N PRO A 174 -9.42 6.88 -25.65
CA PRO A 174 -10.11 7.84 -26.52
C PRO A 174 -10.86 7.20 -27.69
N TYR A 175 -10.77 5.87 -27.90
CA TYR A 175 -11.36 5.22 -29.07
C TYR A 175 -11.97 3.88 -28.70
N GLU A 176 -13.28 3.88 -28.41
CA GLU A 176 -14.09 2.66 -28.46
C GLU A 176 -14.53 2.41 -29.91
N GLU A 177 -13.66 1.88 -30.74
CA GLU A 177 -14.10 1.15 -31.94
C GLU A 177 -14.35 -0.29 -31.51
N PRO A 178 -15.54 -0.87 -31.74
CA PRO A 178 -15.82 -2.26 -31.45
C PRO A 178 -14.86 -3.16 -32.22
N GLY A 179 -14.00 -3.87 -31.52
CA GLY A 179 -13.10 -4.89 -32.11
C GLY A 179 -11.62 -4.54 -32.17
N GLN A 180 -11.19 -3.34 -31.84
CA GLN A 180 -9.77 -3.01 -31.65
C GLN A 180 -9.53 -2.59 -30.20
N ALA A 181 -9.43 -3.57 -29.30
CA ALA A 181 -8.81 -3.35 -28.01
C ALA A 181 -7.38 -2.86 -28.30
N MET A 182 -7.09 -1.59 -28.02
CA MET A 182 -5.71 -1.10 -28.11
C MET A 182 -4.92 -1.75 -26.99
N ARG A 183 -4.26 -2.86 -27.31
CA ARG A 183 -3.39 -3.61 -26.39
C ARG A 183 -2.39 -2.70 -25.67
N SER A 184 -1.97 -1.60 -26.33
CA SER A 184 -1.16 -0.55 -25.72
C SER A 184 -1.89 0.20 -24.61
N ALA A 185 -3.19 0.49 -24.72
CA ALA A 185 -3.94 1.19 -23.69
C ALA A 185 -4.16 0.30 -22.46
N GLU A 186 -4.38 -0.99 -22.63
CA GLU A 186 -4.44 -1.96 -21.54
C GLU A 186 -3.09 -2.09 -20.82
N ILE A 187 -1.99 -2.15 -21.56
CA ILE A 187 -0.65 -2.24 -20.99
C ILE A 187 -0.26 -0.92 -20.31
N LEU A 188 -0.44 0.22 -20.97
CA LEU A 188 -0.02 1.53 -20.46
C LEU A 188 -0.93 2.04 -19.33
N GLY A 189 -2.22 1.72 -19.40
CA GLY A 189 -3.18 2.00 -18.32
C GLY A 189 -3.08 1.03 -17.13
N GLY A 190 -2.23 0.01 -17.25
CA GLY A 190 -1.98 -0.99 -16.21
C GLY A 190 -0.76 -0.65 -15.34
N TRP A 191 -0.12 -1.70 -14.86
CA TRP A 191 0.96 -1.66 -13.88
C TRP A 191 2.18 -0.77 -14.20
N PRO A 192 2.63 -0.53 -15.46
CA PRO A 192 3.85 0.24 -15.69
C PRO A 192 3.77 1.69 -15.21
N PHE A 193 2.60 2.33 -15.33
CA PHE A 193 2.44 3.75 -15.01
C PHE A 193 1.28 4.04 -14.07
N ASN A 194 0.17 3.30 -14.18
CA ASN A 194 -1.05 3.59 -13.42
C ASN A 194 -0.82 3.49 -11.91
N TRP A 195 -0.13 2.47 -11.43
CA TRP A 195 0.14 2.31 -10.01
C TRP A 195 0.90 3.50 -9.43
N ALA A 196 1.97 3.93 -10.09
CA ALA A 196 2.75 5.09 -9.67
C ALA A 196 1.92 6.39 -9.75
N TYR A 197 1.08 6.53 -10.77
CA TYR A 197 0.21 7.69 -10.94
C TYR A 197 -0.86 7.76 -9.86
N GLU A 198 -1.56 6.66 -9.57
CA GLU A 198 -2.60 6.60 -8.53
C GLU A 198 -2.03 6.86 -7.13
N THR A 199 -0.86 6.32 -6.80
CA THR A 199 -0.15 6.66 -5.56
C THR A 199 0.13 8.15 -5.47
N THR A 200 0.60 8.77 -6.56
CA THR A 200 0.86 10.21 -6.62
C THR A 200 -0.40 11.04 -6.37
N LEU A 201 -1.53 10.65 -6.96
CA LEU A 201 -2.82 11.34 -6.76
C LEU A 201 -3.33 11.19 -5.33
N ALA A 202 -3.19 10.00 -4.74
CA ALA A 202 -3.57 9.77 -3.35
C ALA A 202 -2.76 10.64 -2.38
N MET A 203 -1.43 10.74 -2.58
CA MET A 203 -0.59 11.67 -1.81
C MET A 203 -1.05 13.11 -2.00
N GLY A 204 -1.38 13.49 -3.24
CA GLY A 204 -1.89 14.82 -3.59
C GLY A 204 -3.17 15.16 -2.84
N SER A 205 -4.15 14.28 -2.83
CA SER A 205 -5.43 14.50 -2.15
C SER A 205 -5.23 14.67 -0.63
N LEU A 206 -4.38 13.86 0.00
CA LEU A 206 -4.11 13.96 1.44
C LEU A 206 -3.41 15.26 1.83
N VAL A 207 -2.44 15.70 1.03
CA VAL A 207 -1.67 16.93 1.30
C VAL A 207 -2.47 18.17 0.93
N MET A 208 -2.97 18.25 -0.31
CA MET A 208 -3.65 19.43 -0.84
C MET A 208 -5.08 19.56 -0.28
N GLY A 209 -5.76 18.46 0.00
CA GLY A 209 -7.06 18.40 0.69
C GLY A 209 -6.98 18.78 2.16
N GLY A 210 -5.76 18.92 2.72
CA GLY A 210 -5.53 19.36 4.10
C GLY A 210 -5.75 18.27 5.16
N VAL A 211 -5.86 17.02 4.76
CA VAL A 211 -6.04 15.88 5.70
C VAL A 211 -4.89 15.82 6.70
N LEU A 212 -3.64 15.92 6.24
CA LEU A 212 -2.47 15.92 7.11
C LEU A 212 -2.40 17.16 8.00
N ASN A 213 -2.87 18.30 7.52
CA ASN A 213 -2.95 19.53 8.33
C ASN A 213 -3.97 19.39 9.46
N LYS A 214 -5.09 18.73 9.20
CA LYS A 214 -6.17 18.50 10.19
C LYS A 214 -5.79 17.41 11.19
N TYR A 215 -5.16 16.34 10.75
CA TYR A 215 -4.85 15.14 11.54
C TYR A 215 -3.34 14.92 11.63
N ARG A 216 -2.70 15.52 12.64
CA ARG A 216 -1.24 15.64 12.77
C ARG A 216 -0.48 14.37 13.13
N ASN A 217 -1.18 13.37 13.69
CA ASN A 217 -0.58 12.10 14.10
C ASN A 217 -0.73 11.02 13.04
N LEU A 218 -1.30 11.33 11.87
CA LEU A 218 -1.42 10.38 10.78
C LEU A 218 -0.04 9.94 10.31
N LYS A 219 0.08 8.65 10.11
CA LYS A 219 1.25 7.98 9.53
C LYS A 219 0.80 7.31 8.25
N ILE A 220 1.31 7.73 7.13
CA ILE A 220 0.90 7.25 5.81
C ILE A 220 2.08 6.54 5.15
N LEU A 221 1.93 5.26 4.85
CA LEU A 221 2.87 4.50 4.02
C LEU A 221 2.33 4.41 2.60
N THR A 222 3.05 4.98 1.66
CA THR A 222 2.70 5.01 0.24
C THR A 222 3.44 3.93 -0.51
N HIS A 223 2.72 3.16 -1.32
CA HIS A 223 3.30 2.08 -2.12
C HIS A 223 4.12 2.62 -3.29
N HIS A 224 5.08 1.82 -3.78
CA HIS A 224 5.98 2.17 -4.89
C HIS A 224 6.73 3.51 -4.68
N LEU A 225 7.25 3.70 -3.46
CA LEU A 225 8.07 4.87 -3.06
C LEU A 225 7.40 6.22 -3.37
N GLY A 226 6.07 6.31 -3.15
CA GLY A 226 5.32 7.54 -3.42
C GLY A 226 5.08 7.83 -4.89
N GLY A 227 5.21 6.83 -5.75
CA GLY A 227 4.92 6.90 -7.17
C GLY A 227 5.80 7.89 -7.92
N LEU A 228 5.20 8.85 -8.61
CA LEU A 228 5.93 9.87 -9.38
C LEU A 228 6.37 11.07 -8.51
N THR A 229 5.93 11.17 -7.25
CA THR A 229 6.14 12.35 -6.40
C THR A 229 7.63 12.67 -6.20
N PRO A 230 8.52 11.73 -5.84
CA PRO A 230 9.95 12.02 -5.68
C PRO A 230 10.60 12.52 -6.98
N TYR A 231 10.26 11.93 -8.12
CA TYR A 231 10.75 12.36 -9.43
C TYR A 231 10.32 13.79 -9.78
N GLN A 232 9.12 14.20 -9.33
CA GLN A 232 8.56 15.53 -9.57
C GLN A 232 8.83 16.52 -8.43
N ALA A 233 9.79 16.26 -7.54
CA ALA A 233 10.05 16.99 -6.31
C ALA A 233 10.06 18.54 -6.48
N ILE A 234 10.71 19.04 -7.53
CA ILE A 234 10.76 20.50 -7.79
C ILE A 234 9.40 21.05 -8.20
N ARG A 235 8.60 20.29 -8.96
CA ARG A 235 7.22 20.71 -9.31
C ARG A 235 6.33 20.72 -8.09
N VAL A 236 6.43 19.68 -7.25
CA VAL A 236 5.73 19.59 -5.96
C VAL A 236 6.08 20.78 -5.07
N LYS A 237 7.37 21.13 -4.95
CA LYS A 237 7.83 22.30 -4.18
C LYS A 237 7.24 23.62 -4.71
N ARG A 238 6.98 23.71 -6.00
CA ARG A 238 6.47 24.93 -6.65
C ARG A 238 4.96 25.00 -6.75
N VAL A 239 4.24 23.96 -6.37
CA VAL A 239 2.76 23.94 -6.45
C VAL A 239 2.15 25.10 -5.64
N GLU A 240 2.78 25.49 -4.53
CA GLU A 240 2.34 26.62 -3.70
C GLU A 240 2.21 27.94 -4.45
N LEU A 241 2.97 28.11 -5.53
CA LEU A 241 2.90 29.31 -6.38
C LEU A 241 1.58 29.40 -7.16
N ALA A 242 0.95 28.26 -7.40
CA ALA A 242 -0.32 28.17 -8.12
C ALA A 242 -1.54 28.24 -7.19
N LEU A 243 -1.36 28.09 -5.87
CA LEU A 243 -2.45 28.06 -4.91
C LEU A 243 -2.96 29.47 -4.57
N ASN A 244 -4.28 29.62 -4.47
CA ASN A 244 -4.91 30.79 -3.88
C ASN A 244 -4.83 30.78 -2.34
N ALA A 245 -5.28 31.84 -1.67
CA ALA A 245 -5.18 32.00 -0.22
C ALA A 245 -5.97 30.94 0.57
N GLU A 246 -7.14 30.52 0.05
CA GLU A 246 -7.97 29.50 0.68
C GLU A 246 -7.32 28.12 0.60
N GLU A 247 -6.84 27.73 -0.58
CA GLU A 247 -6.12 26.48 -0.81
C GLU A 247 -4.87 26.35 0.04
N ARG A 248 -4.09 27.43 0.17
CA ARG A 248 -2.92 27.48 1.07
C ARG A 248 -3.33 27.30 2.53
N THR A 249 -4.45 27.89 2.94
CA THR A 249 -4.96 27.74 4.31
C THR A 249 -5.40 26.30 4.57
N ARG A 250 -6.05 25.65 3.61
CA ARG A 250 -6.50 24.26 3.69
C ARG A 250 -5.30 23.31 3.80
N ALA A 251 -4.31 23.46 2.93
CA ALA A 251 -3.09 22.64 2.96
C ALA A 251 -2.25 22.84 4.23
N GLY A 252 -2.45 23.96 4.95
CA GLY A 252 -1.79 24.28 6.22
C GLY A 252 -0.65 25.30 6.08
N ARG A 253 -0.58 26.20 7.07
CA ARG A 253 0.39 27.31 7.09
C ARG A 253 1.68 26.99 7.81
N GLU A 254 1.72 25.94 8.65
CA GLU A 254 2.88 25.64 9.48
C GLU A 254 4.03 25.00 8.72
N LYS A 255 3.70 24.28 7.66
CA LYS A 255 4.66 23.60 6.78
C LYS A 255 4.39 23.96 5.34
N SER A 256 5.42 23.99 4.53
CA SER A 256 5.25 24.03 3.09
C SER A 256 4.59 22.74 2.58
N ILE A 257 3.94 22.82 1.43
CA ILE A 257 3.37 21.64 0.76
C ILE A 257 4.43 20.56 0.57
N TYR A 258 5.65 20.96 0.21
CA TYR A 258 6.77 20.05 0.06
C TYR A 258 7.11 19.31 1.36
N GLU A 259 7.16 20.01 2.50
CA GLU A 259 7.39 19.39 3.81
C GLU A 259 6.28 18.43 4.22
N TRP A 260 5.00 18.73 3.87
CA TRP A 260 3.92 17.79 4.10
C TRP A 260 4.09 16.46 3.32
N TYR A 261 4.51 16.54 2.05
CA TYR A 261 4.82 15.34 1.28
C TYR A 261 5.97 14.54 1.89
N GLN A 262 7.00 15.22 2.42
CA GLN A 262 8.15 14.55 3.04
C GLN A 262 7.83 13.88 4.39
N MET A 263 6.70 14.21 5.02
CA MET A 263 6.23 13.52 6.23
C MET A 263 5.63 12.14 5.95
N LEU A 264 5.29 11.87 4.70
CA LEU A 264 4.81 10.55 4.29
C LEU A 264 5.97 9.55 4.26
N TYR A 265 5.64 8.28 4.31
CA TYR A 265 6.61 7.19 4.16
C TYR A 265 6.48 6.61 2.75
N GLY A 266 7.61 6.23 2.16
CA GLY A 266 7.66 5.47 0.92
C GLY A 266 8.25 4.09 1.14
N ASP A 267 7.81 3.11 0.38
CA ASP A 267 8.36 1.76 0.45
C ASP A 267 9.35 1.46 -0.68
N THR A 268 10.04 0.33 -0.60
CA THR A 268 11.04 -0.07 -1.60
C THR A 268 10.50 -1.01 -2.69
N ALA A 269 9.17 -1.12 -2.84
CA ALA A 269 8.55 -1.98 -3.86
C ALA A 269 8.69 -1.39 -5.27
N LEU A 270 9.92 -1.31 -5.77
CA LEU A 270 10.32 -0.66 -7.04
C LEU A 270 10.85 -1.64 -8.08
N TRP A 271 10.61 -2.95 -7.88
CA TRP A 271 11.08 -4.00 -8.78
C TRP A 271 12.60 -4.04 -8.97
N GLY A 272 13.38 -3.46 -8.02
CA GLY A 272 14.84 -3.39 -8.08
C GLY A 272 15.39 -2.19 -8.84
N ASN A 273 14.59 -1.12 -8.98
CA ASN A 273 15.03 0.11 -9.64
C ASN A 273 15.89 0.97 -8.69
N THR A 274 17.22 0.71 -8.66
CA THR A 274 18.18 1.43 -7.82
C THR A 274 18.16 2.95 -8.02
N PRO A 275 18.15 3.50 -9.24
CA PRO A 275 18.02 4.94 -9.45
C PRO A 275 16.74 5.56 -8.85
N ALA A 276 15.61 4.84 -8.90
CA ALA A 276 14.37 5.30 -8.30
C ALA A 276 14.45 5.27 -6.75
N LEU A 277 15.10 4.25 -6.17
CA LEU A 277 15.37 4.19 -4.73
C LEU A 277 16.21 5.37 -4.26
N GLU A 278 17.29 5.70 -4.97
CA GLU A 278 18.12 6.87 -4.68
C GLU A 278 17.35 8.19 -4.74
N CYS A 279 16.48 8.33 -5.76
CA CYS A 279 15.59 9.48 -5.90
C CYS A 279 14.64 9.61 -4.69
N GLY A 280 14.01 8.51 -4.29
CA GLY A 280 13.10 8.49 -3.15
C GLY A 280 13.80 8.75 -1.82
N LEU A 281 14.99 8.19 -1.61
CA LEU A 281 15.81 8.47 -0.42
C LEU A 281 16.19 9.94 -0.29
N LYS A 282 16.51 10.61 -1.40
CA LYS A 282 16.75 12.06 -1.41
C LYS A 282 15.50 12.87 -1.12
N PHE A 283 14.34 12.37 -1.47
CA PHE A 283 13.05 13.04 -1.25
C PHE A 283 12.53 12.84 0.18
N PHE A 284 12.38 11.59 0.62
CA PHE A 284 11.79 11.24 1.92
C PHE A 284 12.79 11.30 3.08
N GLY A 285 14.07 11.14 2.78
CA GLY A 285 15.10 10.93 3.80
C GLY A 285 15.12 9.47 4.33
N PRO A 286 16.22 9.10 5.01
CA PRO A 286 16.47 7.71 5.43
C PRO A 286 15.51 7.20 6.51
N ASP A 287 14.84 8.08 7.24
CA ASP A 287 13.93 7.72 8.32
C ASP A 287 12.50 7.44 7.84
N HIS A 288 12.19 7.74 6.57
CA HIS A 288 10.86 7.62 5.98
C HIS A 288 10.82 6.65 4.79
N VAL A 289 11.85 5.84 4.58
CA VAL A 289 11.86 4.77 3.59
C VAL A 289 11.83 3.42 4.29
N ILE A 290 10.94 2.52 3.85
CA ILE A 290 10.66 1.24 4.51
C ILE A 290 10.81 0.10 3.52
N PHE A 291 11.44 -0.99 3.94
CA PHE A 291 11.57 -2.18 3.12
C PHE A 291 10.21 -2.80 2.83
N ALA A 292 9.92 -2.99 1.56
CA ALA A 292 8.76 -3.70 1.07
C ALA A 292 9.03 -4.27 -0.33
N THR A 293 8.30 -5.32 -0.70
CA THR A 293 8.62 -6.08 -1.91
C THR A 293 7.49 -6.21 -2.91
N ASP A 294 6.24 -6.00 -2.48
CA ASP A 294 5.06 -6.29 -3.29
C ASP A 294 4.89 -7.82 -3.58
N MET A 295 5.52 -8.68 -2.75
CA MET A 295 5.36 -10.13 -2.85
C MET A 295 3.87 -10.52 -2.71
N PRO A 296 3.35 -11.50 -3.47
CA PRO A 296 4.02 -12.45 -4.35
C PRO A 296 3.93 -12.11 -5.83
N PHE A 297 3.79 -10.85 -6.17
CA PHE A 297 3.78 -10.45 -7.57
C PHE A 297 5.19 -10.55 -8.19
N GLY A 298 5.26 -10.48 -9.53
CA GLY A 298 6.51 -10.59 -10.25
C GLY A 298 6.98 -12.02 -10.50
N LEU A 299 8.23 -12.14 -10.93
CA LEU A 299 8.81 -13.40 -11.38
C LEU A 299 8.94 -14.42 -10.24
N ARG A 300 8.71 -15.70 -10.57
CA ARG A 300 8.89 -16.85 -9.67
C ARG A 300 8.07 -16.74 -8.38
N GLY A 301 6.81 -16.29 -8.49
CA GLY A 301 5.92 -16.20 -7.33
C GLY A 301 6.36 -15.15 -6.30
N GLY A 302 7.00 -14.07 -6.75
CA GLY A 302 7.48 -12.99 -5.91
C GLY A 302 8.92 -13.12 -5.43
N GLU A 303 9.60 -14.27 -5.66
CA GLU A 303 11.04 -14.39 -5.34
C GLU A 303 11.88 -13.31 -6.01
N GLY A 304 11.56 -13.01 -7.29
CA GLY A 304 12.24 -11.98 -8.05
C GLY A 304 12.12 -10.61 -7.42
N PHE A 305 10.94 -10.25 -6.91
CA PHE A 305 10.71 -8.96 -6.27
C PHE A 305 11.48 -8.81 -4.95
N ILE A 306 11.48 -9.86 -4.10
CA ILE A 306 12.27 -9.85 -2.86
C ILE A 306 13.75 -9.69 -3.19
N ARG A 307 14.28 -10.50 -4.12
CA ARG A 307 15.69 -10.48 -4.52
C ARG A 307 16.09 -9.11 -5.06
N ASN A 308 15.30 -8.57 -5.98
CA ASN A 308 15.58 -7.29 -6.62
C ASN A 308 15.48 -6.11 -5.65
N ALA A 309 14.51 -6.13 -4.72
CA ALA A 309 14.41 -5.11 -3.69
C ALA A 309 15.62 -5.13 -2.75
N ILE A 310 16.05 -6.32 -2.31
CA ILE A 310 17.27 -6.47 -1.50
C ILE A 310 18.48 -5.99 -2.30
N GLN A 311 18.64 -6.44 -3.55
CA GLN A 311 19.77 -6.08 -4.39
C GLN A 311 19.87 -4.56 -4.58
N SER A 312 18.76 -3.87 -4.87
CA SER A 312 18.78 -2.41 -5.06
C SER A 312 19.18 -1.65 -3.80
N ILE A 313 18.79 -2.15 -2.61
CA ILE A 313 19.21 -1.56 -1.33
C ILE A 313 20.71 -1.81 -1.08
N GLU A 314 21.22 -2.99 -1.40
CA GLU A 314 22.65 -3.30 -1.23
C GLU A 314 23.54 -2.54 -2.22
N GLU A 315 23.07 -2.27 -3.44
CA GLU A 315 23.77 -1.52 -4.48
C GLU A 315 23.72 0.00 -4.28
N THR A 316 22.73 0.51 -3.53
CA THR A 316 22.61 1.95 -3.27
C THR A 316 23.72 2.41 -2.31
N ASP A 317 24.40 3.51 -2.67
CA ASP A 317 25.40 4.14 -1.81
C ASP A 317 24.75 4.75 -0.57
N MET A 318 24.84 4.06 0.54
CA MET A 318 24.31 4.48 1.84
C MET A 318 25.09 3.85 3.00
N THR A 319 25.00 4.48 4.17
CA THR A 319 25.62 3.95 5.38
C THR A 319 24.93 2.66 5.86
N ALA A 320 25.66 1.82 6.60
CA ALA A 320 25.09 0.64 7.24
C ALA A 320 23.94 1.00 8.19
N GLU A 321 23.98 2.17 8.85
CA GLU A 321 22.91 2.68 9.69
C GLU A 321 21.63 2.95 8.86
N THR A 322 21.76 3.65 7.73
CA THR A 322 20.65 3.91 6.82
C THR A 322 20.03 2.61 6.31
N ARG A 323 20.87 1.65 5.92
CA ARG A 323 20.40 0.33 5.48
C ARG A 323 19.63 -0.41 6.57
N GLY A 324 20.11 -0.35 7.81
CA GLY A 324 19.42 -0.90 8.99
C GLY A 324 18.07 -0.23 9.27
N LYS A 325 17.99 1.09 9.09
CA LYS A 325 16.72 1.83 9.19
C LYS A 325 15.72 1.33 8.16
N ILE A 326 16.12 1.21 6.89
CA ILE A 326 15.24 0.78 5.80
C ILE A 326 14.74 -0.66 6.04
N TYR A 327 15.65 -1.60 6.34
CA TYR A 327 15.27 -3.00 6.51
C TYR A 327 14.43 -3.28 7.73
N GLU A 328 14.64 -2.57 8.84
CA GLU A 328 14.05 -2.95 10.12
C GLU A 328 13.51 -1.78 10.95
N LEU A 329 14.35 -0.80 11.29
CA LEU A 329 14.03 0.14 12.37
C LEU A 329 12.84 1.05 12.03
N ASN A 330 12.74 1.50 10.78
CA ASN A 330 11.63 2.35 10.36
C ASN A 330 10.30 1.60 10.40
N ALA A 331 10.27 0.33 9.97
CA ALA A 331 9.07 -0.50 10.07
C ALA A 331 8.66 -0.73 11.54
N ARG A 332 9.62 -1.06 12.42
CA ARG A 332 9.34 -1.22 13.86
C ARG A 332 8.75 0.04 14.47
N LYS A 333 9.34 1.19 14.18
CA LYS A 333 8.87 2.50 14.65
C LYS A 333 7.48 2.83 14.11
N LEU A 334 7.26 2.65 12.81
CA LEU A 334 5.99 2.98 12.14
C LEU A 334 4.85 2.12 12.67
N PHE A 335 5.05 0.80 12.73
CA PHE A 335 4.03 -0.18 13.15
C PHE A 335 4.00 -0.46 14.65
N CYS A 336 4.76 0.28 15.45
CA CYS A 336 4.85 0.08 16.91
C CYS A 336 5.15 -1.39 17.29
N ILE A 337 6.13 -2.00 16.59
CA ILE A 337 6.59 -3.37 16.85
C ILE A 337 7.80 -3.29 17.81
N PRO A 338 7.83 -4.04 18.92
CA PRO A 338 8.96 -4.04 19.86
C PRO A 338 10.29 -4.40 19.17
N ILE A 339 11.38 -3.81 19.69
CA ILE A 339 12.76 -4.12 19.25
C ILE A 339 13.21 -5.41 19.89
#